data_d0446da1b5fecc1172321a1a98b65b5c
#
_entry.id   d0446da1b5fecc1172321a1a98b65b5c
#
_cell.length_a   1.000
_cell.length_b   1.000
_cell.length_c   1.000
_cell.angle_alpha   90.00
_cell.angle_beta   90.00
_cell.angle_gamma   90.00
#
_symmetry.space_group_name_H-M   'P 1'
#
loop_
_entity.id
_entity.type
_entity.pdbx_description
1 polymer ?
#
loop_
_entity_poly.entity_id
_entity_poly.type
_entity_poly.pdbx_seq_one_letter_code
_entity_poly.pdbx_strand_id
1 'polypeptide(L)'
;MKNGQKKYICLDSVYLSFPLRFSHIAKTVANTLELSGKFRTGEIKHTYMGGYSFVALNRTSYSGYNLGDDVQGPGLYSHVSVYDPHSMGYMTSKFSKATVTHHYSNSLYLQDMVEFNEQWKVLAALRYDFFRYMSASATTPTGRREYEEHSSFNMIKNKALTYRFGAVYLPHPNTSIYASFASFFKPIRTFYQDNVVYVGGDGNRFEPARNEEVFKPEKGYQAEVGLKYQLNNILSANASLFYIRKMNSTATLTNNYQEEVNGETTTMSVIGQVGVQDSKGFDFDVTLSPVSTLALTIGYGLNDSKIREMKEIKDPELIEAIYGNNPDETKLQLNSQEGNWQSNVPNQTFYAYGSYTIPRGVLKNLEFHLSSSYTGKVYRNTSNNSWFDPYWVTDFGMSYLLNNNIHLTFNLNNLFDNNYYNQALGQQMVPSMPRNFQVAISYTL
;
A
#
# COMPACT_ATOMS: atom_id res chain seq x y z
N MET A 1 8.97 -28.16 15.41
CA MET A 1 8.76 -29.42 16.16
C MET A 1 8.59 -29.05 17.63
N LYS A 2 7.41 -29.25 18.24
CA LYS A 2 7.24 -29.23 19.69
C LYS A 2 7.18 -30.69 20.12
N ASN A 3 7.99 -31.10 21.06
CA ASN A 3 8.02 -32.43 21.68
C ASN A 3 8.41 -33.63 20.78
N GLY A 4 9.33 -33.47 19.82
CA GLY A 4 9.88 -34.61 19.07
C GLY A 4 8.89 -35.37 18.17
N GLN A 5 7.63 -35.01 18.13
CA GLN A 5 6.65 -35.62 17.24
C GLN A 5 6.74 -35.05 15.84
N LYS A 6 6.90 -35.91 14.84
CA LYS A 6 6.79 -35.55 13.43
C LYS A 6 5.36 -35.07 13.16
N LYS A 7 5.18 -33.78 12.92
CA LYS A 7 3.89 -33.23 12.49
C LYS A 7 3.75 -33.51 10.99
N TYR A 8 2.90 -34.45 10.63
CA TYR A 8 2.56 -34.69 9.23
C TYR A 8 1.73 -33.52 8.70
N ILE A 9 2.09 -33.00 7.54
CA ILE A 9 1.25 -32.04 6.82
C ILE A 9 0.21 -32.87 6.09
N CYS A 10 -1.04 -32.75 6.47
CA CYS A 10 -2.16 -33.30 5.72
C CYS A 10 -2.46 -32.34 4.58
N LEU A 11 -2.17 -32.74 3.34
CA LEU A 11 -2.43 -31.91 2.15
C LEU A 11 -3.90 -31.90 1.75
N ASP A 12 -4.68 -32.84 2.28
CA ASP A 12 -6.10 -33.05 1.93
C ASP A 12 -7.06 -32.29 2.86
N SER A 13 -6.53 -31.61 3.86
CA SER A 13 -7.34 -30.94 4.87
C SER A 13 -6.80 -29.58 5.26
N VAL A 14 -7.71 -28.66 5.51
CA VAL A 14 -7.47 -27.34 6.10
C VAL A 14 -7.92 -27.37 7.56
N TYR A 15 -7.12 -26.83 8.45
CA TYR A 15 -7.48 -26.71 9.86
C TYR A 15 -7.42 -25.27 10.34
N LEU A 16 -8.25 -24.96 11.33
CA LEU A 16 -8.29 -23.67 11.99
C LEU A 16 -7.20 -23.59 13.07
N SER A 17 -6.17 -22.77 12.88
CA SER A 17 -5.05 -22.71 13.82
C SER A 17 -5.21 -21.62 14.89
N PHE A 18 -5.53 -20.41 14.49
CA PHE A 18 -5.63 -19.23 15.37
C PHE A 18 -6.74 -18.30 14.89
N PRO A 19 -8.01 -18.55 15.24
CA PRO A 19 -9.09 -17.65 14.87
C PRO A 19 -8.85 -16.28 15.49
N LEU A 20 -8.85 -15.26 14.67
CA LEU A 20 -8.54 -13.90 15.03
C LEU A 20 -9.77 -13.04 14.87
N ARG A 21 -10.08 -12.25 15.91
CA ARG A 21 -11.16 -11.28 15.88
C ARG A 21 -10.62 -9.86 15.94
N PHE A 22 -11.06 -9.03 15.03
CA PHE A 22 -10.80 -7.58 15.02
C PHE A 22 -12.10 -6.79 15.03
N SER A 23 -12.05 -5.64 15.69
CA SER A 23 -13.08 -4.62 15.58
C SER A 23 -12.44 -3.25 15.78
N HIS A 24 -12.84 -2.28 14.97
CA HIS A 24 -12.31 -0.92 15.06
C HIS A 24 -13.45 0.08 15.23
N ILE A 25 -13.23 1.07 16.10
CA ILE A 25 -14.05 2.26 16.22
C ILE A 25 -13.14 3.43 15.88
N ALA A 26 -13.44 4.16 14.80
CA ALA A 26 -12.66 5.30 14.37
C ALA A 26 -13.55 6.55 14.32
N LYS A 27 -13.04 7.65 14.88
CA LYS A 27 -13.67 8.98 14.85
C LYS A 27 -12.67 9.94 14.24
N THR A 28 -13.03 10.52 13.09
CA THR A 28 -12.17 11.45 12.37
C THR A 28 -12.81 12.83 12.36
N VAL A 29 -12.02 13.84 12.66
CA VAL A 29 -12.35 15.25 12.46
C VAL A 29 -11.30 15.83 11.52
N ALA A 30 -11.74 16.43 10.44
CA ALA A 30 -10.87 17.09 9.48
C ALA A 30 -11.40 18.50 9.18
N ASN A 31 -10.48 19.45 9.06
CA ASN A 31 -10.79 20.81 8.64
C ASN A 31 -9.67 21.32 7.73
N THR A 32 -10.05 22.00 6.66
CA THR A 32 -9.11 22.67 5.77
C THR A 32 -9.60 24.09 5.54
N LEU A 33 -8.74 25.05 5.84
CA LEU A 33 -8.93 26.45 5.49
C LEU A 33 -8.00 26.76 4.32
N GLU A 34 -8.56 27.20 3.20
CA GLU A 34 -7.83 27.47 1.98
C GLU A 34 -8.16 28.84 1.43
N LEU A 35 -7.12 29.55 1.00
CA LEU A 35 -7.20 30.79 0.27
C LEU A 35 -6.55 30.60 -1.10
N SER A 36 -7.31 30.81 -2.15
CA SER A 36 -6.82 30.78 -3.52
C SER A 36 -7.18 32.03 -4.28
N GLY A 37 -6.38 32.38 -5.26
CA GLY A 37 -6.63 33.57 -6.06
C GLY A 37 -5.70 33.66 -7.26
N LYS A 38 -5.89 34.73 -8.02
CA LYS A 38 -5.10 35.05 -9.21
C LYS A 38 -4.63 36.50 -9.15
N PHE A 39 -3.39 36.75 -9.56
CA PHE A 39 -2.87 38.08 -9.76
C PHE A 39 -1.91 38.12 -10.95
N ARG A 40 -1.45 39.30 -11.34
CA ARG A 40 -0.47 39.48 -12.40
C ARG A 40 0.71 40.31 -11.91
N THR A 41 1.90 39.93 -12.40
CA THR A 41 3.12 40.73 -12.28
C THR A 41 3.59 41.08 -13.71
N GLY A 42 3.17 42.24 -14.20
CA GLY A 42 3.29 42.56 -15.62
C GLY A 42 2.45 41.61 -16.49
N GLU A 43 3.09 40.98 -17.47
CA GLU A 43 2.44 39.99 -18.35
C GLU A 43 2.30 38.59 -17.71
N ILE A 44 3.02 38.32 -16.62
CA ILE A 44 3.04 37.04 -15.95
C ILE A 44 1.78 36.85 -15.12
N LYS A 45 1.09 35.71 -15.28
CA LYS A 45 -0.08 35.35 -14.50
C LYS A 45 0.31 34.38 -13.39
N HIS A 46 -0.21 34.66 -12.20
CA HIS A 46 -0.06 33.82 -11.01
C HIS A 46 -1.40 33.24 -10.58
N THR A 47 -1.41 31.94 -10.27
CA THR A 47 -2.53 31.27 -9.60
C THR A 47 -2.00 30.66 -8.32
N TYR A 48 -2.26 31.34 -7.22
CA TYR A 48 -1.77 30.92 -5.91
C TYR A 48 -2.85 30.20 -5.11
N MET A 49 -2.38 29.34 -4.22
CA MET A 49 -3.18 28.64 -3.21
C MET A 49 -2.34 28.49 -1.95
N GLY A 50 -2.91 28.83 -0.83
CA GLY A 50 -2.27 28.62 0.46
C GLY A 50 -3.31 28.20 1.50
N GLY A 51 -2.91 27.43 2.48
CA GLY A 51 -3.88 26.95 3.43
C GLY A 51 -3.28 26.27 4.65
N TYR A 52 -4.21 26.00 5.57
CA TYR A 52 -3.99 25.21 6.77
C TYR A 52 -4.91 24.00 6.76
N SER A 53 -4.36 22.83 7.04
CA SER A 53 -5.12 21.59 7.17
C SER A 53 -4.89 20.97 8.55
N PHE A 54 -5.98 20.59 9.19
CA PHE A 54 -6.00 19.86 10.47
C PHE A 54 -6.74 18.54 10.31
N VAL A 55 -6.15 17.46 10.82
CA VAL A 55 -6.79 16.15 10.90
C VAL A 55 -6.54 15.55 12.27
N ALA A 56 -7.62 15.14 12.93
CA ALA A 56 -7.58 14.35 14.16
C ALA A 56 -8.29 13.01 13.91
N LEU A 57 -7.61 11.90 14.15
CA LEU A 57 -8.17 10.57 14.11
C LEU A 57 -7.99 9.90 15.47
N ASN A 58 -9.10 9.59 16.12
CA ASN A 58 -9.15 8.80 17.34
C ASN A 58 -9.67 7.40 16.98
N ARG A 59 -8.88 6.38 17.26
CA ARG A 59 -9.22 4.99 16.93
C ARG A 59 -9.03 4.10 18.15
N THR A 60 -10.04 3.31 18.46
CA THR A 60 -9.92 2.15 19.36
C THR A 60 -9.98 0.87 18.52
N SER A 61 -8.96 0.05 18.65
CA SER A 61 -8.76 -1.21 17.95
C SER A 61 -8.88 -2.34 18.95
N TYR A 62 -9.87 -3.19 18.79
CA TYR A 62 -10.03 -4.40 19.61
C TYR A 62 -9.53 -5.60 18.82
N SER A 63 -8.76 -6.45 19.49
CA SER A 63 -8.25 -7.69 18.89
C SER A 63 -8.22 -8.81 19.92
N GLY A 64 -8.31 -10.05 19.44
CA GLY A 64 -8.17 -11.25 20.25
C GLY A 64 -7.78 -12.43 19.38
N TYR A 65 -6.78 -13.18 19.86
CA TYR A 65 -6.46 -14.50 19.36
C TYR A 65 -7.25 -15.50 20.20
N ASN A 66 -8.14 -16.26 19.57
CA ASN A 66 -8.93 -17.25 20.25
C ASN A 66 -8.26 -18.61 20.10
N LEU A 67 -7.76 -19.15 21.19
CA LEU A 67 -7.13 -20.47 21.24
C LEU A 67 -8.17 -21.50 21.68
N GLY A 68 -8.13 -22.69 21.08
CA GLY A 68 -8.86 -23.90 21.43
C GLY A 68 -10.16 -23.73 22.21
N ASP A 69 -10.06 -23.64 23.52
CA ASP A 69 -11.20 -23.59 24.44
C ASP A 69 -12.03 -22.29 24.34
N ASP A 70 -11.50 -21.23 23.78
CA ASP A 70 -12.24 -19.98 23.54
C ASP A 70 -13.08 -20.02 22.27
N VAL A 71 -12.88 -21.03 21.44
CA VAL A 71 -13.60 -21.23 20.19
C VAL A 71 -14.66 -22.29 20.40
N GLN A 72 -15.87 -21.87 20.70
CA GLN A 72 -17.01 -22.76 20.96
C GLN A 72 -18.12 -22.50 19.96
N GLY A 73 -18.74 -23.55 19.49
CA GLY A 73 -19.93 -23.45 18.65
C GLY A 73 -20.41 -24.84 18.20
N PRO A 74 -21.71 -25.03 18.00
CA PRO A 74 -22.24 -26.30 17.50
C PRO A 74 -21.72 -26.54 16.07
N GLY A 75 -21.25 -27.75 15.82
CA GLY A 75 -20.73 -28.15 14.51
C GLY A 75 -19.37 -27.57 14.14
N LEU A 76 -18.57 -27.13 15.12
CA LEU A 76 -17.20 -26.69 14.87
C LEU A 76 -16.32 -27.91 14.56
N TYR A 77 -15.72 -27.93 13.39
CA TYR A 77 -14.77 -28.94 12.95
C TYR A 77 -13.34 -28.43 13.07
N SER A 78 -12.44 -29.27 13.57
CA SER A 78 -11.02 -28.95 13.65
C SER A 78 -10.35 -28.99 12.27
N HIS A 79 -10.90 -29.77 11.34
CA HIS A 79 -10.38 -29.97 9.99
C HIS A 79 -11.55 -30.03 9.00
N VAL A 80 -11.33 -29.51 7.80
CA VAL A 80 -12.23 -29.59 6.65
C VAL A 80 -11.45 -30.12 5.47
N SER A 81 -12.00 -31.13 4.78
CA SER A 81 -11.39 -31.65 3.57
C SER A 81 -11.36 -30.62 2.45
N VAL A 82 -10.27 -30.54 1.70
CA VAL A 82 -10.18 -29.69 0.49
C VAL A 82 -11.05 -30.19 -0.65
N TYR A 83 -11.42 -31.50 -0.62
CA TYR A 83 -12.27 -32.14 -1.63
C TYR A 83 -13.77 -32.05 -1.30
N ASP A 84 -14.11 -31.74 -0.04
CA ASP A 84 -15.49 -31.50 0.41
C ASP A 84 -15.49 -30.24 1.29
N PRO A 85 -15.32 -29.06 0.68
CA PRO A 85 -15.22 -27.80 1.40
C PRO A 85 -16.59 -27.39 1.96
N HIS A 86 -16.68 -27.27 3.27
CA HIS A 86 -17.85 -26.77 3.96
C HIS A 86 -17.46 -25.83 5.12
N SER A 87 -18.43 -25.15 5.70
CA SER A 87 -18.20 -24.28 6.84
C SER A 87 -17.63 -25.06 8.03
N MET A 88 -16.58 -24.53 8.68
CA MET A 88 -16.04 -25.08 9.92
C MET A 88 -16.98 -24.88 11.11
N GLY A 89 -18.14 -24.29 10.92
CA GLY A 89 -19.14 -24.02 11.95
C GLY A 89 -19.07 -22.60 12.49
N TYR A 90 -19.89 -22.33 13.50
CA TYR A 90 -19.95 -21.03 14.16
C TYR A 90 -18.91 -20.94 15.27
N MET A 91 -18.12 -19.86 15.27
CA MET A 91 -17.11 -19.59 16.29
C MET A 91 -17.56 -18.45 17.18
N THR A 92 -17.52 -18.66 18.48
CA THR A 92 -17.53 -17.58 19.45
C THR A 92 -16.11 -17.13 19.69
N SER A 93 -15.88 -15.84 19.66
CA SER A 93 -14.55 -15.27 19.86
C SER A 93 -14.64 -14.07 20.80
N LYS A 94 -13.58 -13.88 21.58
CA LYS A 94 -13.48 -12.80 22.57
C LYS A 94 -12.40 -11.82 22.16
N PHE A 95 -12.53 -10.57 22.57
CA PHE A 95 -11.44 -9.61 22.54
C PHE A 95 -10.59 -9.76 23.81
N SER A 96 -9.29 -9.72 23.69
CA SER A 96 -8.34 -9.77 24.81
C SER A 96 -7.59 -8.46 25.00
N LYS A 97 -7.48 -7.67 23.95
CA LYS A 97 -6.71 -6.42 23.92
C LYS A 97 -7.47 -5.31 23.23
N ALA A 98 -7.37 -4.11 23.78
CA ALA A 98 -7.70 -2.85 23.14
C ALA A 98 -6.44 -2.03 22.91
N THR A 99 -6.36 -1.33 21.79
CA THR A 99 -5.30 -0.34 21.51
C THR A 99 -5.99 0.97 21.17
N VAL A 100 -5.77 1.97 22.00
CA VAL A 100 -6.29 3.33 21.79
C VAL A 100 -5.21 4.15 21.11
N THR A 101 -5.55 4.78 19.99
CA THR A 101 -4.61 5.62 19.22
C THR A 101 -5.21 6.96 18.92
N HIS A 102 -4.38 8.00 19.01
CA HIS A 102 -4.71 9.37 18.62
C HIS A 102 -3.69 9.85 17.59
N HIS A 103 -4.17 10.33 16.46
CA HIS A 103 -3.37 10.95 15.41
C HIS A 103 -3.79 12.40 15.25
N TYR A 104 -2.83 13.29 15.28
CA TYR A 104 -3.03 14.70 15.00
C TYR A 104 -2.05 15.12 13.92
N SER A 105 -2.57 15.69 12.84
CA SER A 105 -1.77 16.28 11.77
C SER A 105 -2.19 17.72 11.57
N ASN A 106 -1.22 18.62 11.56
CA ASN A 106 -1.38 20.03 11.23
C ASN A 106 -0.42 20.34 10.11
N SER A 107 -0.88 21.04 9.10
CA SER A 107 -0.09 21.34 7.93
C SER A 107 -0.35 22.74 7.43
N LEU A 108 0.73 23.44 7.10
CA LEU A 108 0.69 24.70 6.37
C LEU A 108 1.25 24.47 4.97
N TYR A 109 0.60 25.00 3.96
CA TYR A 109 1.06 24.87 2.58
C TYR A 109 0.85 26.14 1.78
N LEU A 110 1.71 26.33 0.80
CA LEU A 110 1.66 27.39 -0.18
C LEU A 110 2.07 26.85 -1.54
N GLN A 111 1.36 27.25 -2.57
CA GLN A 111 1.61 26.90 -3.95
C GLN A 111 1.40 28.11 -4.85
N ASP A 112 2.22 28.26 -5.86
CA ASP A 112 2.01 29.22 -6.95
C ASP A 112 2.24 28.53 -8.29
N MET A 113 1.30 28.69 -9.19
CA MET A 113 1.43 28.32 -10.59
C MET A 113 1.59 29.61 -11.42
N VAL A 114 2.76 29.75 -12.02
CA VAL A 114 3.20 30.89 -12.79
C VAL A 114 3.06 30.58 -14.29
N GLU A 115 2.26 31.33 -15.01
CA GLU A 115 2.13 31.30 -16.46
C GLU A 115 2.95 32.46 -17.07
N PHE A 116 4.13 32.14 -17.60
CA PHE A 116 4.99 33.12 -18.24
C PHE A 116 4.43 33.62 -19.58
N ASN A 117 3.83 32.69 -20.33
CA ASN A 117 3.14 32.91 -21.60
C ASN A 117 2.16 31.72 -21.85
N GLU A 118 1.61 31.63 -23.04
CA GLU A 118 0.69 30.56 -23.42
C GLU A 118 1.36 29.19 -23.47
N GLN A 119 2.66 29.13 -23.66
CA GLN A 119 3.41 27.89 -23.81
C GLN A 119 4.08 27.43 -22.52
N TRP A 120 4.51 28.31 -21.63
CA TRP A 120 5.31 27.96 -20.47
C TRP A 120 4.59 28.25 -19.17
N LYS A 121 4.46 27.18 -18.36
CA LYS A 121 3.90 27.24 -17.00
C LYS A 121 4.84 26.54 -16.01
N VAL A 122 4.99 27.09 -14.84
CA VAL A 122 5.83 26.55 -13.77
C VAL A 122 5.02 26.52 -12.46
N LEU A 123 5.14 25.44 -11.74
CA LEU A 123 4.55 25.24 -10.41
C LEU A 123 5.66 25.18 -9.37
N ALA A 124 5.50 25.89 -8.26
CA ALA A 124 6.29 25.72 -7.04
C ALA A 124 5.34 25.56 -5.84
N ALA A 125 5.63 24.62 -4.97
CA ALA A 125 4.85 24.41 -3.76
C ALA A 125 5.75 24.02 -2.59
N LEU A 126 5.35 24.45 -1.39
CA LEU A 126 5.96 24.12 -0.12
C LEU A 126 4.86 23.66 0.84
N ARG A 127 5.15 22.67 1.66
CA ARG A 127 4.27 22.21 2.72
C ARG A 127 5.09 21.85 3.95
N TYR A 128 4.62 22.31 5.10
CA TYR A 128 5.21 21.98 6.39
C TYR A 128 4.19 21.25 7.25
N ASP A 129 4.54 20.04 7.67
CA ASP A 129 3.69 19.14 8.42
C ASP A 129 4.19 18.96 9.86
N PHE A 130 3.25 19.02 10.81
CA PHE A 130 3.42 18.62 12.19
C PHE A 130 2.54 17.40 12.44
N PHE A 131 3.15 16.30 12.82
CA PHE A 131 2.47 15.06 13.09
C PHE A 131 2.69 14.64 14.54
N ARG A 132 1.62 14.23 15.22
CA ARG A 132 1.67 13.63 16.54
C ARG A 132 0.87 12.33 16.55
N TYR A 133 1.51 11.26 16.98
CA TYR A 133 0.90 9.96 17.14
C TYR A 133 1.03 9.50 18.58
N MET A 134 -0.07 9.08 19.19
CA MET A 134 -0.12 8.56 20.55
C MET A 134 -0.78 7.20 20.55
N SER A 135 -0.29 6.26 21.36
CA SER A 135 -0.84 4.92 21.48
C SER A 135 -0.75 4.43 22.91
N ALA A 136 -1.81 3.78 23.37
CA ALA A 136 -1.88 3.09 24.65
C ALA A 136 -2.53 1.73 24.47
N SER A 137 -2.11 0.75 25.27
CA SER A 137 -2.73 -0.60 25.33
C SER A 137 -3.59 -0.73 26.57
N ALA A 138 -4.68 -1.45 26.43
CA ALA A 138 -5.60 -1.80 27.51
C ALA A 138 -6.06 -3.26 27.37
N THR A 139 -6.54 -3.85 28.44
CA THR A 139 -7.14 -5.18 28.43
C THR A 139 -8.64 -5.10 28.16
N THR A 140 -9.24 -6.20 27.71
CA THR A 140 -10.68 -6.34 27.52
C THR A 140 -11.19 -7.49 28.41
N PRO A 141 -11.35 -7.26 29.73
CA PRO A 141 -11.67 -8.32 30.68
C PRO A 141 -13.01 -9.00 30.40
N THR A 142 -13.96 -8.26 29.81
CA THR A 142 -15.29 -8.80 29.44
C THR A 142 -15.27 -9.61 28.13
N GLY A 143 -14.18 -9.58 27.36
CA GLY A 143 -14.12 -10.16 26.01
C GLY A 143 -14.96 -9.44 24.96
N ARG A 144 -15.56 -8.29 25.30
CA ARG A 144 -16.42 -7.44 24.43
C ARG A 144 -15.67 -6.19 23.97
N ARG A 145 -16.34 -5.29 23.27
CA ARG A 145 -15.79 -3.95 22.89
C ARG A 145 -15.80 -2.98 24.06
N GLU A 146 -15.23 -3.41 25.15
CA GLU A 146 -15.06 -2.66 26.40
C GLU A 146 -13.62 -2.87 26.85
N TYR A 147 -13.04 -1.94 27.58
CA TYR A 147 -11.70 -2.07 28.13
C TYR A 147 -11.59 -1.33 29.46
N GLU A 148 -10.68 -1.78 30.28
CA GLU A 148 -10.27 -1.08 31.48
C GLU A 148 -9.45 0.17 31.13
N GLU A 149 -9.13 0.96 32.12
CA GLU A 149 -8.27 2.11 31.94
C GLU A 149 -6.97 1.68 31.24
N HIS A 150 -6.64 2.42 30.17
CA HIS A 150 -5.45 2.13 29.38
C HIS A 150 -4.18 2.59 30.11
N SER A 151 -3.04 1.99 29.79
CA SER A 151 -1.71 2.44 30.19
C SER A 151 -1.42 3.85 29.70
N SER A 152 -0.37 4.48 30.26
CA SER A 152 0.10 5.79 29.79
C SER A 152 0.36 5.76 28.27
N PHE A 153 0.01 6.85 27.60
CA PHE A 153 0.25 6.99 26.17
C PHE A 153 1.73 7.13 25.86
N ASN A 154 2.23 6.28 24.98
CA ASN A 154 3.46 6.56 24.24
C ASN A 154 3.17 7.60 23.16
N MET A 155 4.10 8.52 22.91
CA MET A 155 3.92 9.63 21.99
C MET A 155 5.13 9.80 21.05
N ILE A 156 4.82 9.99 19.76
CA ILE A 156 5.79 10.32 18.72
C ILE A 156 5.39 11.65 18.07
N LYS A 157 6.37 12.50 17.81
CA LYS A 157 6.21 13.80 17.13
C LYS A 157 7.13 13.84 15.92
N ASN A 158 6.58 14.03 14.73
CA ASN A 158 7.35 14.22 13.51
C ASN A 158 7.08 15.60 12.91
N LYS A 159 8.08 16.15 12.24
CA LYS A 159 7.99 17.38 11.46
C LYS A 159 8.65 17.14 10.11
N ALA A 160 8.06 17.67 9.07
CA ALA A 160 8.63 17.55 7.73
C ALA A 160 8.31 18.79 6.89
N LEU A 161 9.31 19.23 6.15
CA LEU A 161 9.15 20.16 5.05
C LEU A 161 9.18 19.34 3.75
N THR A 162 8.15 19.48 2.94
CA THR A 162 8.07 18.88 1.61
C THR A 162 7.89 19.98 0.58
N TYR A 163 8.37 19.71 -0.63
CA TYR A 163 8.34 20.67 -1.73
C TYR A 163 8.04 19.96 -3.04
N ARG A 164 7.45 20.73 -3.96
CA ARG A 164 7.16 20.27 -5.33
C ARG A 164 7.50 21.39 -6.31
N PHE A 165 8.14 20.99 -7.41
CA PHE A 165 8.39 21.83 -8.57
C PHE A 165 7.85 21.13 -9.81
N GLY A 166 7.29 21.89 -10.73
CA GLY A 166 6.80 21.37 -11.99
C GLY A 166 6.98 22.41 -13.10
N ALA A 167 7.25 21.95 -14.30
CA ALA A 167 7.25 22.77 -15.49
C ALA A 167 6.42 22.09 -16.57
N VAL A 168 5.67 22.87 -17.32
CA VAL A 168 4.87 22.42 -18.46
C VAL A 168 5.19 23.30 -19.66
N TYR A 169 5.50 22.66 -20.76
CA TYR A 169 5.68 23.29 -22.07
C TYR A 169 4.59 22.82 -23.03
N LEU A 170 3.89 23.74 -23.62
CA LEU A 170 2.79 23.55 -24.56
C LEU A 170 3.23 23.99 -25.97
N PRO A 171 3.96 23.17 -26.75
CA PRO A 171 4.40 23.51 -28.09
C PRO A 171 3.23 23.76 -29.03
N HIS A 172 2.12 23.05 -28.82
CA HIS A 172 0.86 23.16 -29.52
C HIS A 172 -0.31 23.00 -28.56
N PRO A 173 -1.53 23.46 -28.88
CA PRO A 173 -2.71 23.31 -28.03
C PRO A 173 -3.03 21.85 -27.67
N ASN A 174 -2.62 20.91 -28.51
CA ASN A 174 -2.88 19.48 -28.35
C ASN A 174 -1.76 18.71 -27.67
N THR A 175 -0.62 19.35 -27.36
CA THR A 175 0.59 18.69 -26.87
C THR A 175 1.10 19.36 -25.62
N SER A 176 1.34 18.58 -24.59
CA SER A 176 1.94 19.03 -23.33
C SER A 176 3.14 18.16 -22.99
N ILE A 177 4.29 18.79 -22.82
CA ILE A 177 5.50 18.16 -22.27
C ILE A 177 5.65 18.68 -20.84
N TYR A 178 5.86 17.79 -19.89
CA TYR A 178 6.02 18.21 -18.50
C TYR A 178 7.19 17.52 -17.81
N ALA A 179 7.72 18.20 -16.82
CA ALA A 179 8.65 17.63 -15.86
C ALA A 179 8.21 18.01 -14.45
N SER A 180 8.33 17.11 -13.50
CA SER A 180 8.02 17.36 -12.10
C SER A 180 9.05 16.73 -11.17
N PHE A 181 9.26 17.38 -10.02
CA PHE A 181 10.07 16.89 -8.93
C PHE A 181 9.33 17.17 -7.63
N ALA A 182 9.19 16.17 -6.76
CA ALA A 182 8.53 16.32 -5.47
C ALA A 182 9.25 15.51 -4.39
N SER A 183 9.35 16.08 -3.20
CA SER A 183 9.74 15.35 -2.00
C SER A 183 8.51 14.83 -1.25
N PHE A 184 8.70 13.75 -0.49
CA PHE A 184 7.69 13.20 0.40
C PHE A 184 8.28 12.70 1.70
N PHE A 185 7.46 12.52 2.71
CA PHE A 185 7.82 11.83 3.93
C PHE A 185 6.68 10.91 4.40
N LYS A 186 7.05 9.90 5.19
CA LYS A 186 6.12 9.03 5.88
C LYS A 186 6.51 8.98 7.35
N PRO A 187 5.65 9.42 8.28
CA PRO A 187 5.93 9.37 9.70
C PRO A 187 6.07 7.92 10.17
N ILE A 188 7.08 7.64 10.97
CA ILE A 188 7.26 6.34 11.62
C ILE A 188 6.43 6.32 12.89
N ARG A 189 5.86 5.16 13.21
CA ARG A 189 5.01 4.92 14.38
C ARG A 189 5.58 3.81 15.28
N THR A 190 6.90 3.64 15.26
CA THR A 190 7.58 2.65 16.08
C THR A 190 7.90 3.28 17.43
N PHE A 191 7.33 2.71 18.48
CA PHE A 191 7.66 3.04 19.87
C PHE A 191 8.79 2.14 20.36
N TYR A 192 9.47 2.60 21.41
CA TYR A 192 10.43 1.78 22.14
C TYR A 192 9.76 0.50 22.67
N GLN A 193 10.47 -0.61 22.60
CA GLN A 193 10.09 -1.90 23.14
C GLN A 193 11.31 -2.53 23.83
N ASP A 194 11.14 -3.04 25.04
CA ASP A 194 12.24 -3.60 25.84
C ASP A 194 12.88 -4.86 25.23
N ASN A 195 12.18 -5.53 24.31
CA ASN A 195 12.64 -6.75 23.63
C ASN A 195 13.10 -6.49 22.18
N VAL A 196 13.55 -5.28 21.88
CA VAL A 196 14.02 -4.89 20.55
C VAL A 196 15.36 -4.18 20.64
N VAL A 197 16.32 -4.65 19.87
CA VAL A 197 17.60 -3.97 19.62
C VAL A 197 17.46 -3.09 18.38
N TYR A 198 17.91 -1.86 18.49
CA TYR A 198 17.77 -0.85 17.44
C TYR A 198 19.09 -0.55 16.76
N VAL A 199 19.09 -0.56 15.42
CA VAL A 199 20.25 -0.24 14.58
C VAL A 199 19.97 1.03 13.78
N GLY A 200 20.84 2.01 13.91
CA GLY A 200 20.74 3.30 13.22
C GLY A 200 21.10 3.23 11.74
N GLY A 201 20.86 4.33 11.04
CA GLY A 201 21.22 4.48 9.64
C GLY A 201 22.72 4.49 9.36
N ASP A 202 23.57 4.48 10.38
CA ASP A 202 25.03 4.33 10.31
C ASP A 202 25.49 2.88 10.49
N GLY A 203 24.57 1.94 10.79
CA GLY A 203 24.84 0.53 11.02
C GLY A 203 25.20 0.20 12.47
N ASN A 204 25.25 1.17 13.38
CA ASN A 204 25.56 0.95 14.78
C ASN A 204 24.31 0.73 15.62
N ARG A 205 24.44 -0.09 16.67
CA ARG A 205 23.43 -0.23 17.72
C ARG A 205 23.28 1.11 18.45
N PHE A 206 22.05 1.44 18.84
CA PHE A 206 21.76 2.60 19.69
C PHE A 206 20.59 2.30 20.63
N GLU A 207 20.54 2.99 21.74
CA GLU A 207 19.41 2.93 22.66
C GLU A 207 18.55 4.18 22.52
N PRO A 208 17.32 4.05 22.01
CA PRO A 208 16.41 5.17 21.94
C PRO A 208 15.81 5.48 23.32
N ALA A 209 15.54 6.73 23.59
CA ALA A 209 14.80 7.11 24.80
C ALA A 209 13.38 6.51 24.77
N ARG A 210 12.91 6.02 25.92
CA ARG A 210 11.61 5.27 26.01
C ARG A 210 10.39 6.04 25.55
N ASN A 211 10.39 7.36 25.62
CA ASN A 211 9.27 8.23 25.28
C ASN A 211 9.53 9.10 24.04
N GLU A 212 10.53 8.74 23.26
CA GLU A 212 10.93 9.48 22.07
C GLU A 212 10.74 8.65 20.80
N GLU A 213 10.99 9.31 19.68
CA GLU A 213 10.98 8.72 18.36
C GLU A 213 12.18 7.80 18.18
N VAL A 214 11.92 6.51 17.98
CA VAL A 214 12.99 5.51 17.81
C VAL A 214 13.74 5.73 16.51
N PHE A 215 13.01 5.98 15.40
CA PHE A 215 13.59 6.16 14.08
C PHE A 215 13.16 7.48 13.46
N LYS A 216 13.99 8.03 12.57
CA LYS A 216 13.64 9.19 11.75
C LYS A 216 12.53 8.82 10.75
N PRO A 217 11.66 9.76 10.35
CA PRO A 217 10.69 9.50 9.29
C PRO A 217 11.32 8.95 8.02
N GLU A 218 10.62 8.02 7.37
CA GLU A 218 10.96 7.67 5.99
C GLU A 218 10.75 8.91 5.13
N LYS A 219 11.67 9.19 4.23
CA LYS A 219 11.60 10.32 3.30
C LYS A 219 12.06 9.91 1.93
N GLY A 220 11.69 10.70 0.95
CA GLY A 220 12.13 10.45 -0.40
C GLY A 220 11.78 11.57 -1.35
N TYR A 221 12.06 11.31 -2.60
CA TYR A 221 11.70 12.19 -3.70
C TYR A 221 11.29 11.37 -4.92
N GLN A 222 10.56 12.04 -5.79
CA GLN A 222 10.19 11.51 -7.10
C GLN A 222 10.49 12.56 -8.16
N ALA A 223 10.92 12.09 -9.32
CA ALA A 223 11.08 12.88 -10.53
C ALA A 223 10.31 12.19 -11.66
N GLU A 224 9.65 12.96 -12.49
CA GLU A 224 8.88 12.47 -13.62
C GLU A 224 9.02 13.43 -14.79
N VAL A 225 9.12 12.88 -16.00
CA VAL A 225 9.01 13.61 -17.26
C VAL A 225 8.01 12.88 -18.15
N GLY A 226 7.13 13.64 -18.79
CA GLY A 226 6.09 13.02 -19.62
C GLY A 226 5.61 13.90 -20.75
N LEU A 227 4.89 13.24 -21.63
CA LEU A 227 4.24 13.80 -22.81
C LEU A 227 2.76 13.45 -22.75
N LYS A 228 1.90 14.45 -23.00
CA LYS A 228 0.47 14.26 -23.20
C LYS A 228 0.08 14.79 -24.56
N TYR A 229 -0.70 14.03 -25.28
CA TYR A 229 -1.24 14.41 -26.57
C TYR A 229 -2.74 14.17 -26.60
N GLN A 230 -3.50 15.14 -27.08
CA GLN A 230 -4.95 15.04 -27.21
C GLN A 230 -5.39 15.59 -28.56
N LEU A 231 -6.01 14.75 -29.37
CA LEU A 231 -6.63 15.12 -30.63
C LEU A 231 -8.14 15.14 -30.50
N ASN A 232 -8.72 16.31 -30.24
CA ASN A 232 -10.15 16.49 -29.97
C ASN A 232 -10.66 15.46 -28.95
N ASN A 233 -11.81 14.84 -29.22
CA ASN A 233 -12.37 13.75 -28.42
C ASN A 233 -12.03 12.36 -29.01
N ILE A 234 -11.12 12.29 -29.99
CA ILE A 234 -10.84 11.06 -30.75
C ILE A 234 -9.69 10.28 -30.11
N LEU A 235 -8.62 10.98 -29.73
CA LEU A 235 -7.41 10.35 -29.23
C LEU A 235 -6.85 11.12 -28.04
N SER A 236 -6.59 10.40 -26.96
CA SER A 236 -5.76 10.87 -25.83
C SER A 236 -4.63 9.88 -25.62
N ALA A 237 -3.40 10.37 -25.54
CA ALA A 237 -2.21 9.57 -25.30
C ALA A 237 -1.35 10.22 -24.24
N ASN A 238 -0.86 9.44 -23.28
CA ASN A 238 0.07 9.86 -22.24
C ASN A 238 1.25 8.89 -22.21
N ALA A 239 2.44 9.43 -22.01
CA ALA A 239 3.63 8.63 -21.76
C ALA A 239 4.49 9.33 -20.72
N SER A 240 5.02 8.61 -19.75
CA SER A 240 5.91 9.16 -18.74
C SER A 240 7.04 8.21 -18.36
N LEU A 241 8.16 8.82 -17.97
CA LEU A 241 9.27 8.16 -17.30
C LEU A 241 9.33 8.68 -15.88
N PHE A 242 9.48 7.80 -14.92
CA PHE A 242 9.54 8.17 -13.51
C PHE A 242 10.74 7.57 -12.79
N TYR A 243 11.15 8.24 -11.75
CA TYR A 243 12.13 7.77 -10.77
C TYR A 243 11.68 8.17 -9.36
N ILE A 244 11.63 7.20 -8.45
CA ILE A 244 11.25 7.39 -7.04
C ILE A 244 12.36 6.81 -6.18
N ARG A 245 12.83 7.58 -5.21
CA ARG A 245 13.78 7.11 -4.18
C ARG A 245 13.17 7.27 -2.80
N LYS A 246 13.16 6.19 -2.03
CA LYS A 246 12.74 6.16 -0.63
C LYS A 246 13.92 5.80 0.26
N MET A 247 14.14 6.59 1.31
CA MET A 247 15.24 6.49 2.25
C MET A 247 14.71 6.31 3.67
N ASN A 248 15.58 5.84 4.56
CA ASN A 248 15.27 5.58 5.97
C ASN A 248 14.20 4.47 6.15
N SER A 249 14.16 3.50 5.25
CA SER A 249 13.28 2.34 5.41
C SER A 249 13.75 1.47 6.58
N THR A 250 12.81 1.04 7.40
CA THR A 250 13.08 0.11 8.50
C THR A 250 12.93 -1.33 8.03
N ALA A 251 13.78 -2.21 8.54
CA ALA A 251 13.73 -3.65 8.31
C ALA A 251 13.97 -4.41 9.62
N THR A 252 13.27 -5.53 9.82
CA THR A 252 13.62 -6.50 10.83
C THR A 252 14.78 -7.36 10.31
N LEU A 253 15.90 -7.31 10.98
CA LEU A 253 17.13 -7.99 10.57
C LEU A 253 17.16 -9.43 11.09
N THR A 254 16.73 -9.65 12.33
CA THR A 254 16.46 -10.96 12.92
C THR A 254 15.41 -10.86 14.03
N ASN A 255 14.75 -11.98 14.34
CA ASN A 255 13.84 -12.12 15.49
C ASN A 255 14.38 -13.10 16.54
N ASN A 256 15.61 -13.56 16.42
CA ASN A 256 16.18 -14.62 17.24
C ASN A 256 17.52 -14.19 17.88
N TYR A 257 17.75 -12.89 18.05
CA TYR A 257 18.92 -12.39 18.79
C TYR A 257 18.75 -12.73 20.26
N GLN A 258 19.77 -13.34 20.85
CA GLN A 258 19.79 -13.68 22.27
C GLN A 258 20.74 -12.75 23.01
N GLU A 259 20.23 -12.09 24.02
CA GLU A 259 20.97 -11.18 24.87
C GLU A 259 20.77 -11.56 26.34
N GLU A 260 21.79 -11.49 27.11
CA GLU A 260 21.71 -11.70 28.58
C GLU A 260 21.28 -10.41 29.27
N VAL A 261 20.02 -10.40 29.77
CA VAL A 261 19.43 -9.26 30.46
C VAL A 261 19.15 -9.65 31.90
N ASN A 262 19.81 -8.99 32.86
CA ASN A 262 19.71 -9.27 34.31
C ASN A 262 19.99 -10.74 34.70
N GLY A 263 20.90 -11.41 33.98
CA GLY A 263 21.27 -12.80 34.23
C GLY A 263 20.32 -13.84 33.61
N GLU A 264 19.36 -13.42 32.79
CA GLU A 264 18.49 -14.29 32.02
C GLU A 264 18.68 -14.08 30.52
N THR A 265 18.78 -15.18 29.77
CA THR A 265 18.86 -15.12 28.30
C THR A 265 17.50 -14.73 27.73
N THR A 266 17.41 -13.55 27.14
CA THR A 266 16.18 -13.01 26.52
C THR A 266 16.31 -13.03 24.99
N THR A 267 15.26 -13.52 24.31
CA THR A 267 15.19 -13.46 22.86
C THR A 267 14.64 -12.11 22.41
N MET A 268 15.39 -11.41 21.58
CA MET A 268 15.09 -10.06 21.09
C MET A 268 14.93 -10.03 19.56
N SER A 269 14.20 -9.05 19.07
CA SER A 269 14.18 -8.69 17.65
C SER A 269 15.21 -7.58 17.39
N VAL A 270 15.90 -7.65 16.27
CA VAL A 270 16.79 -6.56 15.81
C VAL A 270 16.09 -5.83 14.66
N ILE A 271 15.87 -4.53 14.84
CA ILE A 271 15.22 -3.68 13.82
C ILE A 271 16.19 -2.55 13.45
N GLY A 272 16.44 -2.41 12.16
CA GLY A 272 17.33 -1.37 11.62
C GLY A 272 16.64 -0.38 10.70
N GLN A 273 17.12 0.87 10.68
CA GLN A 273 16.74 1.89 9.70
C GLN A 273 17.83 1.99 8.62
N VAL A 274 18.00 0.94 7.85
CA VAL A 274 19.20 0.72 7.01
C VAL A 274 18.91 0.72 5.51
N GLY A 275 17.65 0.86 5.09
CA GLY A 275 17.25 0.62 3.70
C GLY A 275 17.05 1.87 2.85
N VAL A 276 17.51 1.80 1.60
CA VAL A 276 17.16 2.69 0.49
C VAL A 276 16.49 1.85 -0.59
N GLN A 277 15.36 2.32 -1.11
CA GLN A 277 14.58 1.67 -2.15
C GLN A 277 14.41 2.63 -3.33
N ASP A 278 14.61 2.14 -4.55
CA ASP A 278 14.38 2.87 -5.78
C ASP A 278 13.30 2.18 -6.60
N SER A 279 12.46 2.98 -7.24
CA SER A 279 11.56 2.55 -8.31
C SER A 279 11.77 3.45 -9.51
N LYS A 280 11.99 2.88 -10.67
CA LYS A 280 12.07 3.60 -11.93
C LYS A 280 11.30 2.85 -13.00
N GLY A 281 10.67 3.59 -13.87
CA GLY A 281 9.79 2.95 -14.83
C GLY A 281 9.30 3.87 -15.92
N PHE A 282 8.40 3.28 -16.66
CA PHE A 282 7.72 3.87 -17.79
C PHE A 282 6.24 3.54 -17.71
N ASP A 283 5.40 4.55 -17.88
CA ASP A 283 3.95 4.39 -18.01
C ASP A 283 3.50 4.98 -19.33
N PHE A 284 2.58 4.27 -19.98
CA PHE A 284 1.98 4.67 -21.24
C PHE A 284 0.50 4.30 -21.24
N ASP A 285 -0.35 5.22 -21.66
CA ASP A 285 -1.76 4.96 -21.90
C ASP A 285 -2.28 5.71 -23.14
N VAL A 286 -3.20 5.06 -23.85
CA VAL A 286 -3.90 5.60 -25.00
C VAL A 286 -5.37 5.29 -24.89
N THR A 287 -6.19 6.31 -25.09
CA THR A 287 -7.65 6.18 -25.29
C THR A 287 -8.00 6.65 -26.70
N LEU A 288 -8.71 5.82 -27.44
CA LEU A 288 -9.16 6.07 -28.79
C LEU A 288 -10.69 5.98 -28.84
N SER A 289 -11.36 7.03 -29.27
CA SER A 289 -12.81 7.09 -29.46
C SER A 289 -13.12 7.63 -30.88
N PRO A 290 -12.91 6.81 -31.92
CA PRO A 290 -13.02 7.25 -33.31
C PRO A 290 -14.45 7.66 -33.70
N VAL A 291 -15.41 7.09 -33.01
CA VAL A 291 -16.84 7.41 -33.07
C VAL A 291 -17.43 7.39 -31.68
N SER A 292 -18.53 8.12 -31.46
CA SER A 292 -19.16 8.25 -30.13
C SER A 292 -19.66 6.93 -29.51
N THR A 293 -19.73 5.89 -30.30
CA THR A 293 -20.21 4.55 -29.89
C THR A 293 -19.11 3.55 -29.61
N LEU A 294 -17.84 3.90 -29.87
CA LEU A 294 -16.68 3.02 -29.67
C LEU A 294 -15.62 3.74 -28.87
N ALA A 295 -15.24 3.15 -27.73
CA ALA A 295 -14.10 3.58 -26.95
C ALA A 295 -13.13 2.40 -26.72
N LEU A 296 -11.84 2.66 -26.93
CA LEU A 296 -10.75 1.71 -26.71
C LEU A 296 -9.71 2.38 -25.83
N THR A 297 -9.28 1.70 -24.78
CA THR A 297 -8.17 2.17 -23.90
C THR A 297 -7.16 1.07 -23.74
N ILE A 298 -5.89 1.41 -23.88
CA ILE A 298 -4.76 0.50 -23.68
C ILE A 298 -3.76 1.22 -22.78
N GLY A 299 -3.23 0.51 -21.79
CA GLY A 299 -2.16 1.01 -20.94
C GLY A 299 -1.11 -0.05 -20.64
N TYR A 300 0.12 0.41 -20.46
CA TYR A 300 1.25 -0.43 -20.10
C TYR A 300 2.15 0.29 -19.11
N GLY A 301 2.55 -0.42 -18.06
CA GLY A 301 3.50 0.04 -17.05
C GLY A 301 4.66 -0.92 -16.89
N LEU A 302 5.86 -0.39 -16.87
CA LEU A 302 7.09 -1.10 -16.51
C LEU A 302 7.69 -0.47 -15.27
N ASN A 303 8.01 -1.28 -14.26
CA ASN A 303 8.53 -0.81 -12.98
C ASN A 303 9.70 -1.67 -12.50
N ASP A 304 10.91 -1.11 -12.49
CA ASP A 304 12.09 -1.68 -11.82
C ASP A 304 12.18 -1.15 -10.39
N SER A 305 11.54 -1.84 -9.46
CA SER A 305 11.44 -1.46 -8.05
C SER A 305 12.30 -2.36 -7.18
N LYS A 306 13.41 -1.83 -6.63
CA LYS A 306 14.45 -2.61 -5.95
C LYS A 306 14.93 -1.97 -4.66
N ILE A 307 15.45 -2.82 -3.76
CA ILE A 307 16.25 -2.40 -2.62
C ILE A 307 17.64 -2.06 -3.17
N ARG A 308 18.06 -0.80 -3.06
CA ARG A 308 19.33 -0.30 -3.63
C ARG A 308 20.47 -0.31 -2.66
N GLU A 309 20.18 -0.02 -1.40
CA GLU A 309 21.17 -0.02 -0.35
C GLU A 309 20.56 -0.67 0.88
N MET A 310 21.30 -1.58 1.45
CA MET A 310 21.07 -2.12 2.79
C MET A 310 22.36 -1.91 3.54
N LYS A 311 22.38 -0.89 4.40
CA LYS A 311 23.61 -0.53 5.11
C LYS A 311 24.07 -1.68 5.99
N GLU A 312 25.35 -1.95 5.95
CA GLU A 312 25.98 -2.98 6.77
C GLU A 312 25.81 -2.67 8.25
N ILE A 313 25.55 -3.71 9.01
CA ILE A 313 25.61 -3.67 10.47
C ILE A 313 27.10 -3.64 10.84
N LYS A 314 27.46 -2.73 11.73
CA LYS A 314 28.85 -2.57 12.19
C LYS A 314 29.13 -3.14 13.57
N ASP A 315 28.07 -3.45 14.31
CA ASP A 315 28.14 -4.06 15.62
C ASP A 315 28.58 -5.52 15.50
N PRO A 316 29.77 -5.92 16.04
CA PRO A 316 30.30 -7.27 15.90
C PRO A 316 29.40 -8.36 16.53
N GLU A 317 28.74 -8.06 17.66
CA GLU A 317 27.87 -9.00 18.37
C GLU A 317 26.59 -9.28 17.53
N LEU A 318 26.06 -8.24 16.91
CA LEU A 318 24.92 -8.38 16.03
C LEU A 318 25.29 -9.11 14.73
N ILE A 319 26.49 -8.88 14.19
CA ILE A 319 27.00 -9.60 13.02
C ILE A 319 27.10 -11.08 13.33
N GLU A 320 27.69 -11.45 14.44
CA GLU A 320 27.80 -12.84 14.87
C GLU A 320 26.43 -13.49 15.08
N ALA A 321 25.51 -12.81 15.74
CA ALA A 321 24.17 -13.31 16.04
C ALA A 321 23.30 -13.50 14.79
N ILE A 322 23.43 -12.64 13.79
CA ILE A 322 22.62 -12.66 12.56
C ILE A 322 23.23 -13.58 11.51
N TYR A 323 24.55 -13.55 11.37
CA TYR A 323 25.27 -14.23 10.28
C TYR A 323 26.14 -15.42 10.76
N GLY A 324 26.30 -15.62 12.07
CA GLY A 324 27.10 -16.67 12.70
C GLY A 324 28.58 -16.28 12.89
N ASN A 325 29.30 -17.14 13.62
CA ASN A 325 30.73 -16.93 13.90
C ASN A 325 31.53 -16.99 12.61
N ASN A 326 32.36 -16.01 12.35
CA ASN A 326 33.17 -15.82 11.15
C ASN A 326 32.26 -15.72 9.85
N PRO A 327 31.40 -14.72 9.77
CA PRO A 327 30.70 -14.47 8.52
C PRO A 327 31.74 -14.07 7.47
N ASP A 328 31.93 -14.90 6.43
CA ASP A 328 32.67 -14.47 5.28
C ASP A 328 31.87 -13.42 4.49
N GLU A 329 32.54 -12.64 3.65
CA GLU A 329 31.90 -11.62 2.81
C GLU A 329 30.77 -12.21 1.95
N THR A 330 30.87 -13.49 1.58
CA THR A 330 29.86 -14.19 0.79
C THR A 330 28.58 -14.40 1.60
N LYS A 331 28.67 -14.74 2.88
CA LYS A 331 27.50 -14.89 3.77
C LYS A 331 26.83 -13.54 4.04
N LEU A 332 27.59 -12.49 4.25
CA LEU A 332 27.08 -11.13 4.40
C LEU A 332 26.34 -10.68 3.13
N GLN A 333 26.92 -10.97 1.97
CA GLN A 333 26.29 -10.67 0.66
C GLN A 333 25.04 -11.52 0.42
N LEU A 334 25.06 -12.81 0.75
CA LEU A 334 23.90 -13.71 0.55
C LEU A 334 22.70 -13.37 1.43
N ASN A 335 22.94 -12.80 2.60
CA ASN A 335 21.89 -12.32 3.49
C ASN A 335 21.47 -10.87 3.21
N SER A 336 22.24 -10.12 2.42
CA SER A 336 21.86 -8.80 1.94
C SER A 336 20.64 -8.91 1.00
N GLN A 337 19.68 -8.04 1.22
CA GLN A 337 18.53 -7.90 0.29
C GLN A 337 18.81 -6.86 -0.81
N GLU A 338 20.03 -6.35 -0.88
CA GLU A 338 20.44 -5.38 -1.90
C GLU A 338 20.34 -5.98 -3.30
N GLY A 339 19.78 -5.21 -4.22
CA GLY A 339 19.49 -5.66 -5.58
C GLY A 339 18.17 -6.45 -5.74
N ASN A 340 17.57 -6.90 -4.64
CA ASN A 340 16.30 -7.62 -4.67
C ASN A 340 15.12 -6.70 -5.02
N TRP A 341 14.14 -7.29 -5.69
CA TRP A 341 12.86 -6.64 -5.97
C TRP A 341 12.05 -6.40 -4.70
N GLN A 342 11.32 -5.30 -4.64
CA GLN A 342 10.36 -5.07 -3.58
C GLN A 342 9.22 -6.08 -3.65
N SER A 343 8.78 -6.53 -2.47
CA SER A 343 7.65 -7.47 -2.38
C SER A 343 6.33 -6.79 -2.70
N ASN A 344 5.39 -7.55 -3.25
CA ASN A 344 4.05 -7.12 -3.64
C ASN A 344 4.01 -5.99 -4.69
N VAL A 345 5.06 -5.86 -5.49
CA VAL A 345 5.16 -4.88 -6.57
C VAL A 345 5.35 -5.64 -7.89
N PRO A 346 4.41 -5.57 -8.83
CA PRO A 346 4.59 -6.17 -10.15
C PRO A 346 5.65 -5.41 -10.95
N ASN A 347 6.44 -6.14 -11.71
CA ASN A 347 7.44 -5.53 -12.59
C ASN A 347 6.85 -5.00 -13.90
N GLN A 348 5.70 -5.51 -14.30
CA GLN A 348 4.97 -5.10 -15.50
C GLN A 348 3.46 -5.19 -15.26
N THR A 349 2.76 -4.27 -15.86
CA THR A 349 1.29 -4.27 -15.92
C THR A 349 0.85 -3.89 -17.33
N PHE A 350 -0.21 -4.54 -17.81
CA PHE A 350 -0.88 -4.15 -19.04
C PHE A 350 -2.38 -4.19 -18.80
N TYR A 351 -3.11 -3.29 -19.40
CA TYR A 351 -4.55 -3.37 -19.48
C TYR A 351 -5.07 -2.92 -20.84
N ALA A 352 -6.13 -3.53 -21.26
CA ALA A 352 -6.90 -3.11 -22.42
C ALA A 352 -8.39 -3.12 -22.07
N TYR A 353 -9.09 -2.11 -22.49
CA TYR A 353 -10.54 -1.95 -22.32
C TYR A 353 -11.14 -1.52 -23.65
N GLY A 354 -12.25 -2.13 -24.03
CA GLY A 354 -13.04 -1.74 -25.19
C GLY A 354 -14.51 -1.72 -24.85
N SER A 355 -15.22 -0.68 -25.30
CA SER A 355 -16.67 -0.64 -25.22
C SER A 355 -17.28 -0.24 -26.57
N TYR A 356 -18.43 -0.84 -26.86
CA TYR A 356 -19.20 -0.55 -28.06
C TYR A 356 -20.69 -0.46 -27.73
N THR A 357 -21.30 0.67 -28.05
CA THR A 357 -22.74 0.92 -27.88
C THR A 357 -23.46 0.82 -29.22
N ILE A 358 -24.49 0.02 -29.29
CA ILE A 358 -25.33 -0.11 -30.50
C ILE A 358 -26.09 1.21 -30.74
N PRO A 359 -25.83 1.91 -31.88
CA PRO A 359 -26.38 3.24 -32.09
C PRO A 359 -27.84 3.27 -32.61
N ARG A 360 -28.33 2.18 -33.20
CA ARG A 360 -29.63 2.13 -33.90
C ARG A 360 -30.30 0.77 -33.77
N GLY A 361 -31.60 0.72 -34.07
CA GLY A 361 -32.38 -0.51 -34.07
C GLY A 361 -33.01 -0.85 -32.74
N VAL A 362 -33.52 -2.09 -32.61
CA VAL A 362 -34.24 -2.57 -31.42
C VAL A 362 -33.35 -2.61 -30.18
N LEU A 363 -32.08 -2.86 -30.37
CA LEU A 363 -31.08 -2.92 -29.30
C LEU A 363 -30.29 -1.62 -29.16
N LYS A 364 -30.82 -0.50 -29.60
CA LYS A 364 -30.22 0.82 -29.41
C LYS A 364 -29.91 1.02 -27.92
N ASN A 365 -28.74 1.58 -27.61
CA ASN A 365 -28.18 1.81 -26.25
C ASN A 365 -27.80 0.52 -25.51
N LEU A 366 -27.76 -0.64 -26.14
CA LEU A 366 -27.07 -1.79 -25.59
C LEU A 366 -25.57 -1.59 -25.79
N GLU A 367 -24.84 -1.59 -24.71
CA GLU A 367 -23.38 -1.49 -24.67
C GLU A 367 -22.77 -2.83 -24.29
N PHE A 368 -21.71 -3.20 -24.97
CA PHE A 368 -20.82 -4.29 -24.61
C PHE A 368 -19.49 -3.72 -24.18
N HIS A 369 -18.89 -4.30 -23.16
CA HIS A 369 -17.53 -3.97 -22.78
C HIS A 369 -16.72 -5.23 -22.50
N LEU A 370 -15.44 -5.17 -22.86
CA LEU A 370 -14.44 -6.19 -22.62
C LEU A 370 -13.23 -5.52 -21.99
N SER A 371 -12.77 -6.07 -20.88
CA SER A 371 -11.51 -5.66 -20.27
C SER A 371 -10.55 -6.84 -20.17
N SER A 372 -9.27 -6.59 -20.33
CA SER A 372 -8.24 -7.58 -20.11
C SER A 372 -7.06 -6.94 -19.41
N SER A 373 -6.58 -7.54 -18.33
CA SER A 373 -5.43 -7.07 -17.56
C SER A 373 -4.38 -8.16 -17.41
N TYR A 374 -3.13 -7.75 -17.47
CA TYR A 374 -1.96 -8.58 -17.21
C TYR A 374 -1.19 -8.03 -16.02
N THR A 375 -0.85 -8.90 -15.10
CA THR A 375 0.07 -8.61 -14.01
C THR A 375 1.30 -9.48 -14.18
N GLY A 376 2.46 -8.85 -14.27
CA GLY A 376 3.73 -9.53 -14.35
C GLY A 376 4.13 -10.21 -13.05
N LYS A 377 5.32 -10.77 -13.00
CA LYS A 377 5.87 -11.44 -11.82
C LYS A 377 5.86 -10.53 -10.60
N VAL A 378 5.40 -11.06 -9.46
CA VAL A 378 5.36 -10.37 -8.17
C VAL A 378 6.08 -11.19 -7.12
N TYR A 379 7.14 -10.65 -6.52
CA TYR A 379 7.81 -11.30 -5.41
C TYR A 379 7.00 -11.15 -4.11
N ARG A 380 6.89 -12.25 -3.36
CA ARG A 380 6.11 -12.31 -2.12
C ARG A 380 6.86 -11.75 -0.92
N ASN A 381 8.17 -11.76 -0.97
CA ASN A 381 9.06 -11.31 0.11
C ASN A 381 10.28 -10.59 -0.46
N THR A 382 10.97 -9.86 0.39
CA THR A 382 12.18 -9.10 0.03
C THR A 382 13.42 -9.98 -0.21
N SER A 383 13.40 -11.25 0.19
CA SER A 383 14.46 -12.21 -0.13
C SER A 383 14.36 -12.76 -1.55
N ASN A 384 13.28 -12.48 -2.27
CA ASN A 384 12.99 -12.89 -3.64
C ASN A 384 13.03 -14.42 -3.89
N ASN A 385 12.90 -15.23 -2.85
CA ASN A 385 12.89 -16.69 -2.94
C ASN A 385 11.49 -17.29 -3.20
N SER A 386 10.46 -16.46 -3.26
CA SER A 386 9.08 -16.85 -3.52
C SER A 386 8.35 -15.73 -4.28
N TRP A 387 7.54 -16.12 -5.25
CA TRP A 387 6.83 -15.19 -6.13
C TRP A 387 5.48 -15.75 -6.55
N PHE A 388 4.65 -14.90 -7.13
CA PHE A 388 3.47 -15.25 -7.91
C PHE A 388 3.84 -15.19 -9.40
N ASP A 389 3.42 -16.20 -10.15
CA ASP A 389 3.58 -16.22 -11.59
C ASP A 389 2.73 -15.14 -12.26
N PRO A 390 3.14 -14.66 -13.42
CA PRO A 390 2.35 -13.71 -14.20
C PRO A 390 0.98 -14.28 -14.56
N TYR A 391 -0.04 -13.43 -14.61
CA TYR A 391 -1.39 -13.85 -14.94
C TYR A 391 -2.15 -12.81 -15.76
N TRP A 392 -3.18 -13.30 -16.46
CA TRP A 392 -4.17 -12.50 -17.18
C TRP A 392 -5.54 -12.66 -16.55
N VAL A 393 -6.32 -11.57 -16.52
CA VAL A 393 -7.73 -11.58 -16.15
C VAL A 393 -8.50 -10.86 -17.25
N THR A 394 -9.55 -11.50 -17.72
CA THR A 394 -10.43 -10.93 -18.74
C THR A 394 -11.85 -10.92 -18.22
N ASP A 395 -12.52 -9.78 -18.32
CA ASP A 395 -13.89 -9.58 -17.90
C ASP A 395 -14.73 -9.12 -19.08
N PHE A 396 -15.97 -9.58 -19.13
CA PHE A 396 -16.95 -9.19 -20.12
C PHE A 396 -18.16 -8.58 -19.43
N GLY A 397 -18.74 -7.56 -20.02
CA GLY A 397 -19.98 -7.02 -19.50
C GLY A 397 -20.89 -6.46 -20.59
N MET A 398 -22.14 -6.28 -20.19
CA MET A 398 -23.18 -5.64 -20.99
C MET A 398 -23.95 -4.66 -20.11
N SER A 399 -24.34 -3.54 -20.69
CA SER A 399 -25.25 -2.61 -20.06
C SER A 399 -26.32 -2.15 -21.03
N TYR A 400 -27.54 -2.05 -20.56
CA TYR A 400 -28.68 -1.70 -21.40
C TYR A 400 -29.56 -0.66 -20.72
N LEU A 401 -29.67 0.49 -21.33
CA LEU A 401 -30.61 1.52 -20.95
C LEU A 401 -31.96 1.21 -21.58
N LEU A 402 -32.82 0.48 -20.84
CA LEU A 402 -34.15 0.04 -21.32
C LEU A 402 -35.05 1.24 -21.57
N ASN A 403 -35.02 2.22 -20.69
CA ASN A 403 -35.67 3.52 -20.82
C ASN A 403 -34.94 4.55 -19.96
N ASN A 404 -35.45 5.80 -19.91
CA ASN A 404 -34.76 6.88 -19.17
C ASN A 404 -34.56 6.61 -17.66
N ASN A 405 -35.28 5.63 -17.13
CA ASN A 405 -35.31 5.34 -15.69
C ASN A 405 -34.69 3.98 -15.34
N ILE A 406 -34.65 3.01 -16.27
CA ILE A 406 -34.22 1.63 -15.98
C ILE A 406 -32.93 1.32 -16.72
N HIS A 407 -31.89 0.98 -15.96
CA HIS A 407 -30.61 0.55 -16.46
C HIS A 407 -30.29 -0.88 -15.95
N LEU A 408 -30.06 -1.78 -16.90
CA LEU A 408 -29.71 -3.17 -16.66
C LEU A 408 -28.20 -3.34 -16.88
N THR A 409 -27.52 -4.03 -15.97
CA THR A 409 -26.09 -4.34 -16.10
C THR A 409 -25.85 -5.82 -15.83
N PHE A 410 -25.06 -6.43 -16.68
CA PHE A 410 -24.53 -7.78 -16.50
C PHE A 410 -23.00 -7.74 -16.59
N ASN A 411 -22.31 -8.32 -15.61
CA ASN A 411 -20.85 -8.48 -15.62
C ASN A 411 -20.51 -9.96 -15.43
N LEU A 412 -19.59 -10.47 -16.22
CA LEU A 412 -18.98 -11.77 -16.10
C LEU A 412 -17.49 -11.56 -15.85
N ASN A 413 -17.10 -11.74 -14.61
CA ASN A 413 -15.73 -11.53 -14.16
C ASN A 413 -14.90 -12.83 -14.29
N ASN A 414 -13.64 -12.69 -14.61
CA ASN A 414 -12.71 -13.78 -14.82
C ASN A 414 -13.24 -14.78 -15.86
N LEU A 415 -13.53 -14.28 -17.06
CA LEU A 415 -14.16 -15.01 -18.17
C LEU A 415 -13.53 -16.39 -18.43
N PHE A 416 -12.21 -16.50 -18.33
CA PHE A 416 -11.46 -17.73 -18.60
C PHE A 416 -11.21 -18.60 -17.36
N ASP A 417 -11.74 -18.20 -16.19
CA ASP A 417 -11.61 -18.91 -14.91
C ASP A 417 -10.15 -19.15 -14.49
N ASN A 418 -9.30 -18.14 -14.69
CA ASN A 418 -7.90 -18.22 -14.34
C ASN A 418 -7.71 -18.20 -12.82
N ASN A 419 -6.90 -19.11 -12.29
CA ASN A 419 -6.53 -19.17 -10.89
C ASN A 419 -5.23 -18.39 -10.68
N TYR A 420 -5.24 -17.40 -9.81
CA TYR A 420 -4.07 -16.58 -9.48
C TYR A 420 -4.13 -16.10 -8.03
N TYR A 421 -3.06 -15.50 -7.56
CA TYR A 421 -3.01 -14.89 -6.23
C TYR A 421 -2.84 -13.38 -6.35
N ASN A 422 -3.69 -12.64 -5.64
CA ASN A 422 -3.68 -11.17 -5.70
C ASN A 422 -2.57 -10.55 -4.86
N GLN A 423 -2.28 -11.14 -3.69
CA GLN A 423 -1.40 -10.52 -2.70
C GLN A 423 -0.81 -11.54 -1.74
N ALA A 424 0.38 -11.25 -1.22
CA ALA A 424 0.95 -11.90 -0.06
C ALA A 424 0.85 -10.98 1.16
N LEU A 425 0.33 -11.52 2.27
CA LEU A 425 0.30 -10.87 3.58
C LEU A 425 1.14 -11.72 4.54
N GLY A 426 2.44 -11.45 4.60
CA GLY A 426 3.39 -12.32 5.29
C GLY A 426 3.41 -13.73 4.68
N GLN A 427 2.99 -14.74 5.45
CA GLN A 427 2.88 -16.13 4.98
C GLN A 427 1.53 -16.45 4.32
N GLN A 428 0.57 -15.55 4.38
CA GLN A 428 -0.75 -15.74 3.81
C GLN A 428 -0.78 -15.34 2.35
N MET A 429 -1.56 -16.05 1.55
CA MET A 429 -1.83 -15.74 0.15
C MET A 429 -3.32 -15.52 -0.04
N VAL A 430 -3.67 -14.47 -0.76
CA VAL A 430 -5.07 -14.17 -1.10
C VAL A 430 -5.36 -14.72 -2.49
N PRO A 431 -6.15 -15.81 -2.60
CA PRO A 431 -6.51 -16.37 -3.89
C PRO A 431 -7.45 -15.44 -4.65
N SER A 432 -7.45 -15.54 -5.96
CA SER A 432 -8.42 -14.87 -6.83
C SER A 432 -9.84 -15.39 -6.61
N MET A 433 -10.81 -14.57 -6.95
CA MET A 433 -12.16 -15.07 -7.14
C MET A 433 -12.21 -15.93 -8.42
N PRO A 434 -12.90 -17.08 -8.41
CA PRO A 434 -13.20 -17.84 -9.61
C PRO A 434 -14.10 -17.03 -10.56
N ARG A 435 -14.35 -17.54 -11.74
CA ARG A 435 -15.33 -16.94 -12.65
C ARG A 435 -16.67 -16.76 -11.92
N ASN A 436 -17.19 -15.56 -11.98
CA ASN A 436 -18.45 -15.19 -11.33
C ASN A 436 -19.20 -14.17 -12.17
N PHE A 437 -20.49 -14.04 -11.93
CA PHE A 437 -21.29 -13.03 -12.61
C PHE A 437 -22.08 -12.18 -11.62
N GLN A 438 -22.41 -10.98 -12.05
CA GLN A 438 -23.26 -10.04 -11.33
C GLN A 438 -24.32 -9.48 -12.27
N VAL A 439 -25.56 -9.41 -11.78
CA VAL A 439 -26.66 -8.71 -12.46
C VAL A 439 -27.12 -7.58 -11.56
N ALA A 440 -27.28 -6.40 -12.13
CA ALA A 440 -27.84 -5.25 -11.43
C ALA A 440 -28.94 -4.58 -12.23
N ILE A 441 -29.95 -4.10 -11.52
CA ILE A 441 -31.04 -3.28 -12.05
C ILE A 441 -31.02 -1.97 -11.27
N SER A 442 -30.81 -0.86 -11.95
CA SER A 442 -30.87 0.48 -11.37
C SER A 442 -32.11 1.22 -11.87
N TYR A 443 -32.83 1.83 -10.95
CA TYR A 443 -33.97 2.67 -11.25
C TYR A 443 -33.72 4.09 -10.75
N THR A 444 -33.84 5.06 -11.65
CA THR A 444 -33.71 6.49 -11.32
C THR A 444 -35.11 7.12 -11.31
N LEU A 445 -35.45 7.79 -10.21
CA LEU A 445 -36.73 8.49 -10.00
C LEU A 445 -36.77 9.80 -10.76
#